data_385179daf1ed7a95ca519f2375052b79
#
_entry.id   385179daf1ed7a95ca519f2375052b79
#
_cell.length_a   1.000
_cell.length_b   1.000
_cell.length_c   1.000
_cell.angle_alpha   90.00
_cell.angle_beta   90.00
_cell.angle_gamma   90.00
#
_symmetry.space_group_name_H-M   'P 1'
#
loop_
_entity.id
_entity.type
_entity.pdbx_description
1 polymer ?
#
loop_
_entity_poly.entity_id
_entity_poly.type
_entity_poly.pdbx_seq_one_letter_code
_entity_poly.pdbx_strand_id
1 'polypeptide(L)'
;ICMSKISIIAAVDRRMAIGFENKLLFWLPNDLKRFKALTTGNTILMGRKTFESLPKGALPNRRNIVLSSNPDTVCSGAEVFPSLETALRSCREDEHIYIIGGASIYQQALSFADELCLTEIDSTAPEADAYFPEVSSKVWQEKSREAHPADEKHLCSYAFVDYVRK
;
A
#
# COMPACT_ATOMS: atom_id res chain seq x y z
N ILE A 1 2.25 -22.48 0.51
CA ILE A 1 1.09 -21.60 0.26
C ILE A 1 0.83 -20.77 1.51
N CYS A 2 0.81 -19.47 1.34
CA CYS A 2 0.49 -18.56 2.44
C CYS A 2 -1.03 -18.50 2.63
N MET A 3 -1.50 -18.83 3.84
CA MET A 3 -2.92 -18.77 4.21
C MET A 3 -3.28 -17.42 4.82
N SER A 4 -2.31 -16.52 5.01
CA SER A 4 -2.52 -15.19 5.55
C SER A 4 -3.41 -14.36 4.61
N LYS A 5 -4.15 -13.42 5.18
CA LYS A 5 -4.90 -12.46 4.38
C LYS A 5 -3.94 -11.39 3.86
N ILE A 6 -3.98 -11.12 2.57
CA ILE A 6 -3.12 -10.13 1.91
C ILE A 6 -3.99 -9.03 1.35
N SER A 7 -3.78 -7.82 1.84
CA SER A 7 -4.46 -6.61 1.36
C SER A 7 -3.45 -5.65 0.77
N ILE A 8 -3.82 -4.97 -0.29
CA ILE A 8 -3.00 -3.89 -0.86
C ILE A 8 -3.65 -2.58 -0.45
N ILE A 9 -2.86 -1.65 0.07
CA ILE A 9 -3.34 -0.33 0.44
C ILE A 9 -2.55 0.74 -0.32
N ALA A 10 -3.26 1.65 -1.00
CA ALA A 10 -2.65 2.68 -1.82
C ALA A 10 -3.59 3.86 -2.00
N ALA A 11 -3.01 5.04 -2.26
CA ALA A 11 -3.75 6.23 -2.69
C ALA A 11 -3.38 6.50 -4.14
N VAL A 12 -4.38 6.59 -5.00
CA VAL A 12 -4.20 6.75 -6.44
C VAL A 12 -4.97 7.96 -6.95
N ASP A 13 -4.40 8.65 -7.95
CA ASP A 13 -5.12 9.75 -8.61
C ASP A 13 -5.96 9.21 -9.79
N ARG A 14 -6.52 10.10 -10.61
CA ARG A 14 -7.36 9.71 -11.76
C ARG A 14 -6.64 8.87 -12.80
N ARG A 15 -5.31 8.94 -12.84
CA ARG A 15 -4.47 8.17 -13.77
C ARG A 15 -3.76 7.00 -13.09
N MET A 16 -4.19 6.65 -11.88
CA MET A 16 -3.56 5.60 -11.07
C MET A 16 -2.13 5.95 -10.64
N ALA A 17 -1.77 7.23 -10.64
CA ALA A 17 -0.47 7.68 -10.15
C ALA A 17 -0.41 7.58 -8.62
N ILE A 18 0.73 7.15 -8.08
CA ILE A 18 0.93 6.94 -6.66
C ILE A 18 2.11 7.71 -6.08
N GLY A 19 3.05 8.17 -6.89
CA GLY A 19 4.23 8.84 -6.38
C GLY A 19 5.02 9.60 -7.41
N PHE A 20 5.90 10.47 -6.91
CA PHE A 20 6.88 11.20 -7.69
C PHE A 20 8.13 11.39 -6.84
N GLU A 21 9.30 11.03 -7.37
CA GLU A 21 10.59 11.14 -6.67
C GLU A 21 10.56 10.51 -5.27
N ASN A 22 9.95 9.31 -5.17
CA ASN A 22 9.81 8.54 -3.95
C ASN A 22 8.99 9.24 -2.84
N LYS A 23 8.05 10.10 -3.23
CA LYS A 23 7.16 10.83 -2.31
C LYS A 23 5.70 10.65 -2.70
N LEU A 24 4.80 10.75 -1.73
CA LEU A 24 3.37 10.77 -1.98
C LEU A 24 2.98 12.00 -2.78
N LEU A 25 1.97 11.85 -3.65
CA LEU A 25 1.48 12.94 -4.51
C LEU A 25 0.56 13.90 -3.78
N PHE A 26 -0.20 13.41 -2.80
CA PHE A 26 -1.23 14.19 -2.11
C PHE A 26 -1.13 14.02 -0.61
N TRP A 27 -1.33 15.11 0.12
CA TRP A 27 -1.42 15.10 1.58
C TRP A 27 -2.89 15.05 1.98
N LEU A 28 -3.34 13.90 2.48
CA LEU A 28 -4.72 13.68 2.90
C LEU A 28 -4.73 13.15 4.33
N PRO A 29 -4.97 14.01 5.34
CA PRO A 29 -4.94 13.58 6.75
C PRO A 29 -5.86 12.41 7.07
N ASN A 30 -7.07 12.37 6.49
CA ASN A 30 -8.00 11.26 6.72
C ASN A 30 -7.50 9.96 6.13
N ASP A 31 -6.76 10.02 5.02
CA ASP A 31 -6.15 8.84 4.42
C ASP A 31 -5.05 8.28 5.33
N LEU A 32 -4.25 9.14 5.93
CA LEU A 32 -3.21 8.74 6.88
C LEU A 32 -3.82 8.12 8.14
N LYS A 33 -4.94 8.65 8.61
CA LYS A 33 -5.67 8.08 9.76
C LYS A 33 -6.22 6.69 9.43
N ARG A 34 -6.78 6.53 8.24
CA ARG A 34 -7.30 5.24 7.76
C ARG A 34 -6.17 4.21 7.66
N PHE A 35 -5.04 4.62 7.07
CA PHE A 35 -3.86 3.77 6.96
C PHE A 35 -3.42 3.26 8.34
N LYS A 36 -3.30 4.16 9.30
CA LYS A 36 -2.90 3.81 10.67
C LYS A 36 -3.92 2.87 11.31
N ALA A 37 -5.21 3.16 11.16
CA ALA A 37 -6.27 2.34 11.75
C ALA A 37 -6.28 0.90 11.18
N LEU A 38 -6.08 0.76 9.87
CA LEU A 38 -6.07 -0.54 9.22
C LEU A 38 -4.83 -1.35 9.56
N THR A 39 -3.66 -0.72 9.58
CA THR A 39 -2.38 -1.44 9.68
C THR A 39 -1.90 -1.69 11.10
N THR A 40 -2.32 -0.88 12.09
CA THR A 40 -1.88 -1.05 13.48
C THR A 40 -2.26 -2.43 14.03
N GLY A 41 -1.30 -3.11 14.64
CA GLY A 41 -1.49 -4.48 15.13
C GLY A 41 -1.32 -5.55 14.06
N ASN A 42 -1.05 -5.16 12.83
CA ASN A 42 -0.90 -6.06 11.69
C ASN A 42 0.52 -5.97 11.10
N THR A 43 0.71 -6.59 9.95
CA THR A 43 1.99 -6.63 9.26
C THR A 43 1.95 -5.71 8.03
N ILE A 44 2.98 -4.91 7.86
CA ILE A 44 3.14 -4.10 6.64
C ILE A 44 4.35 -4.59 5.87
N LEU A 45 4.21 -4.64 4.54
CA LEU A 45 5.25 -5.11 3.64
C LEU A 45 5.47 -4.07 2.54
N MET A 46 6.73 -3.74 2.30
CA MET A 46 7.12 -2.67 1.40
C MET A 46 8.45 -2.96 0.71
N GLY A 47 8.72 -2.25 -0.37
CA GLY A 47 10.04 -2.25 -0.98
C GLY A 47 10.99 -1.33 -0.22
N ARG A 48 12.28 -1.47 -0.47
CA ARG A 48 13.33 -0.69 0.20
C ARG A 48 13.13 0.82 0.04
N LYS A 49 12.81 1.29 -1.16
CA LYS A 49 12.61 2.73 -1.41
C LYS A 49 11.45 3.30 -0.62
N THR A 50 10.38 2.54 -0.46
CA THR A 50 9.24 2.95 0.37
C THR A 50 9.66 3.09 1.82
N PHE A 51 10.45 2.13 2.34
CA PHE A 51 10.97 2.24 3.71
C PHE A 51 11.84 3.50 3.87
N GLU A 52 12.69 3.78 2.90
CA GLU A 52 13.55 4.98 2.93
C GLU A 52 12.76 6.29 2.88
N SER A 53 11.53 6.25 2.36
CA SER A 53 10.65 7.42 2.31
C SER A 53 9.93 7.69 3.63
N LEU A 54 9.94 6.75 4.57
CA LEU A 54 9.29 6.91 5.86
C LEU A 54 10.12 7.86 6.75
N PRO A 55 9.54 9.00 7.18
CA PRO A 55 10.32 10.02 7.91
C PRO A 55 10.99 9.52 9.19
N LYS A 56 10.35 8.58 9.87
CA LYS A 56 10.84 8.05 11.16
C LYS A 56 11.19 6.57 11.08
N GLY A 57 11.35 6.03 9.87
CA GLY A 57 11.66 4.61 9.67
C GLY A 57 10.51 3.69 9.99
N ALA A 58 10.80 2.52 10.58
CA ALA A 58 9.80 1.51 10.86
C ALA A 58 8.60 2.07 11.64
N LEU A 59 7.39 1.70 11.21
CA LEU A 59 6.17 2.17 11.83
C LEU A 59 5.88 1.38 13.12
N PRO A 60 5.55 2.06 14.24
CA PRO A 60 5.34 1.39 15.51
C PRO A 60 4.08 0.53 15.53
N ASN A 61 4.06 -0.46 16.43
CA ASN A 61 2.93 -1.36 16.66
C ASN A 61 2.51 -2.18 15.44
N ARG A 62 3.47 -2.42 14.53
CA ARG A 62 3.28 -3.22 13.30
C ARG A 62 4.55 -4.01 13.06
N ARG A 63 4.39 -5.20 12.50
CA ARG A 63 5.53 -5.93 11.98
C ARG A 63 5.90 -5.29 10.65
N ASN A 64 7.13 -4.79 10.54
CA ASN A 64 7.62 -4.16 9.31
C ASN A 64 8.46 -5.15 8.52
N ILE A 65 8.07 -5.41 7.28
CA ILE A 65 8.80 -6.27 6.35
C ILE A 65 9.24 -5.42 5.16
N VAL A 66 10.53 -5.48 4.82
CA VAL A 66 11.10 -4.76 3.69
C VAL A 66 11.71 -5.75 2.71
N LEU A 67 11.40 -5.59 1.43
CA LEU A 67 11.98 -6.41 0.36
C LEU A 67 13.17 -5.69 -0.24
N SER A 68 14.31 -6.39 -0.31
CA SER A 68 15.51 -5.89 -0.96
C SER A 68 16.32 -7.06 -1.51
N SER A 69 16.74 -6.96 -2.77
CA SER A 69 17.60 -7.96 -3.39
C SER A 69 19.05 -7.86 -2.92
N ASN A 70 19.43 -6.74 -2.29
CA ASN A 70 20.78 -6.56 -1.74
C ASN A 70 20.85 -7.21 -0.37
N PRO A 71 21.68 -8.27 -0.19
CA PRO A 71 21.80 -8.98 1.09
C PRO A 71 22.38 -8.12 2.22
N ASP A 72 23.05 -7.02 1.88
CA ASP A 72 23.65 -6.12 2.87
C ASP A 72 22.69 -5.04 3.35
N THR A 73 21.45 -5.02 2.84
CA THR A 73 20.45 -4.04 3.27
C THR A 73 20.08 -4.23 4.73
N VAL A 74 20.17 -3.15 5.49
CA VAL A 74 19.75 -3.10 6.90
C VAL A 74 18.70 -2.02 7.06
N CYS A 75 17.55 -2.42 7.62
CA CYS A 75 16.44 -1.50 7.91
C CYS A 75 16.11 -1.60 9.38
N SER A 76 16.51 -0.61 10.17
CA SER A 76 16.31 -0.63 11.62
C SER A 76 14.83 -0.76 11.98
N GLY A 77 14.52 -1.74 12.82
CA GLY A 77 13.14 -2.01 13.25
C GLY A 77 12.30 -2.81 12.25
N ALA A 78 12.90 -3.27 11.16
CA ALA A 78 12.23 -4.05 10.12
C ALA A 78 12.98 -5.35 9.85
N GLU A 79 12.26 -6.32 9.32
CA GLU A 79 12.84 -7.57 8.83
C GLU A 79 13.03 -7.43 7.32
N VAL A 80 14.20 -7.83 6.81
CA VAL A 80 14.52 -7.72 5.38
C VAL A 80 14.49 -9.11 4.74
N PHE A 81 13.79 -9.21 3.62
CA PHE A 81 13.69 -10.44 2.84
C PHE A 81 14.08 -10.18 1.39
N PRO A 82 14.67 -11.17 0.70
CA PRO A 82 15.12 -10.97 -0.69
C PRO A 82 13.98 -10.95 -1.71
N SER A 83 12.81 -11.48 -1.36
CA SER A 83 11.69 -11.56 -2.30
C SER A 83 10.34 -11.55 -1.57
N LEU A 84 9.29 -11.26 -2.32
CA LEU A 84 7.92 -11.32 -1.80
C LEU A 84 7.59 -12.74 -1.33
N GLU A 85 7.99 -13.75 -2.09
CA GLU A 85 7.73 -15.14 -1.76
C GLU A 85 8.34 -15.54 -0.41
N THR A 86 9.61 -15.22 -0.18
CA THR A 86 10.28 -15.55 1.08
C THR A 86 9.66 -14.80 2.26
N ALA A 87 9.26 -13.55 2.05
CA ALA A 87 8.60 -12.76 3.07
C ALA A 87 7.26 -13.39 3.46
N LEU A 88 6.44 -13.77 2.48
CA LEU A 88 5.13 -14.36 2.73
C LEU A 88 5.24 -15.70 3.44
N ARG A 89 6.27 -16.49 3.16
CA ARG A 89 6.52 -17.76 3.86
C ARG A 89 6.84 -17.56 5.33
N SER A 90 7.35 -16.39 5.72
CA SER A 90 7.66 -16.09 7.13
C SER A 90 6.41 -15.73 7.94
N CYS A 91 5.29 -15.52 7.28
CA CYS A 91 4.06 -15.05 7.91
C CYS A 91 3.21 -16.20 8.43
N ARG A 92 2.54 -15.97 9.57
CA ARG A 92 1.62 -16.95 10.14
C ARG A 92 0.28 -16.91 9.40
N GLU A 93 -0.49 -18.00 9.50
CA GLU A 93 -1.80 -18.11 8.86
C GLU A 93 -2.78 -17.03 9.33
N ASP A 94 -2.66 -16.59 10.59
CA ASP A 94 -3.53 -15.60 11.19
C ASP A 94 -3.05 -14.15 10.96
N GLU A 95 -1.90 -13.97 10.30
CA GLU A 95 -1.39 -12.63 10.02
C GLU A 95 -2.21 -11.95 8.90
N HIS A 96 -2.53 -10.68 9.12
CA HIS A 96 -3.06 -9.83 8.07
C HIS A 96 -1.91 -8.96 7.54
N ILE A 97 -1.60 -9.10 6.27
CA ILE A 97 -0.47 -8.43 5.63
C ILE A 97 -0.99 -7.33 4.73
N TYR A 98 -0.51 -6.11 4.96
CA TYR A 98 -0.81 -4.94 4.11
C TYR A 98 0.40 -4.59 3.26
N ILE A 99 0.24 -4.67 1.95
CA ILE A 99 1.27 -4.26 0.98
C ILE A 99 1.13 -2.76 0.80
N ILE A 100 2.17 -2.00 1.12
CA ILE A 100 2.09 -0.53 1.15
C ILE A 100 2.94 0.18 0.10
N GLY A 101 3.58 -0.57 -0.80
CA GLY A 101 4.30 0.01 -1.95
C GLY A 101 5.71 -0.50 -2.09
N GLY A 102 6.42 -0.07 -3.07
CA GLY A 102 5.96 0.83 -4.13
C GLY A 102 5.39 0.12 -5.34
N ALA A 103 5.49 0.79 -6.49
CA ALA A 103 4.87 0.33 -7.74
C ALA A 103 5.25 -1.11 -8.11
N SER A 104 6.54 -1.45 -8.02
CA SER A 104 7.03 -2.80 -8.33
C SER A 104 6.42 -3.85 -7.39
N ILE A 105 6.30 -3.54 -6.12
CA ILE A 105 5.74 -4.47 -5.13
C ILE A 105 4.23 -4.63 -5.35
N TYR A 106 3.52 -3.55 -5.63
CA TYR A 106 2.10 -3.62 -5.99
C TYR A 106 1.88 -4.52 -7.20
N GLN A 107 2.72 -4.37 -8.22
CA GLN A 107 2.63 -5.19 -9.43
C GLN A 107 2.80 -6.68 -9.12
N GLN A 108 3.78 -7.02 -8.29
CA GLN A 108 4.03 -8.41 -7.89
C GLN A 108 2.91 -8.96 -7.00
N ALA A 109 2.39 -8.15 -6.09
CA ALA A 109 1.42 -8.59 -5.09
C ALA A 109 0.00 -8.72 -5.64
N LEU A 110 -0.32 -8.06 -6.75
CA LEU A 110 -1.69 -8.00 -7.25
C LEU A 110 -2.28 -9.39 -7.53
N SER A 111 -1.46 -10.33 -7.99
CA SER A 111 -1.92 -11.70 -8.27
C SER A 111 -2.17 -12.54 -7.03
N PHE A 112 -1.63 -12.13 -5.87
CA PHE A 112 -1.77 -12.85 -4.59
C PHE A 112 -2.77 -12.19 -3.65
N ALA A 113 -3.07 -10.91 -3.85
CA ALA A 113 -3.87 -10.14 -2.90
C ALA A 113 -5.32 -10.63 -2.85
N ASP A 114 -5.88 -10.60 -1.65
CA ASP A 114 -7.27 -10.96 -1.40
C ASP A 114 -8.20 -9.75 -1.52
N GLU A 115 -7.68 -8.56 -1.23
CA GLU A 115 -8.45 -7.31 -1.34
C GLU A 115 -7.54 -6.13 -1.67
N LEU A 116 -8.17 -5.09 -2.23
CA LEU A 116 -7.52 -3.81 -2.46
C LEU A 116 -8.24 -2.76 -1.63
N CYS A 117 -7.47 -1.99 -0.85
CA CYS A 117 -7.97 -0.86 -0.06
C CYS A 117 -7.42 0.41 -0.69
N LEU A 118 -8.14 0.97 -1.66
CA LEU A 118 -7.67 2.12 -2.40
C LEU A 118 -8.32 3.41 -1.91
N THR A 119 -7.54 4.49 -1.87
CA THR A 119 -8.07 5.84 -1.78
C THR A 119 -8.00 6.40 -3.19
N GLU A 120 -9.18 6.60 -3.80
CA GLU A 120 -9.28 7.17 -5.14
C GLU A 120 -9.42 8.68 -5.01
N ILE A 121 -8.44 9.42 -5.49
CA ILE A 121 -8.35 10.86 -5.36
C ILE A 121 -8.87 11.51 -6.65
N ASP A 122 -9.83 12.40 -6.52
CA ASP A 122 -10.46 13.09 -7.65
C ASP A 122 -9.60 14.27 -8.10
N SER A 123 -8.41 13.97 -8.56
CA SER A 123 -7.46 14.93 -9.09
C SER A 123 -6.44 14.21 -9.96
N THR A 124 -5.65 14.98 -10.68
CA THR A 124 -4.55 14.47 -11.49
C THR A 124 -3.28 15.22 -11.07
N ALA A 125 -2.28 14.46 -10.62
CA ALA A 125 -1.00 15.05 -10.25
C ALA A 125 -0.32 15.66 -11.49
N PRO A 126 0.30 16.85 -11.38
CA PRO A 126 1.01 17.45 -12.51
C PRO A 126 2.20 16.61 -12.96
N GLU A 127 2.85 15.92 -12.03
CA GLU A 127 3.99 15.04 -12.31
C GLU A 127 3.87 13.77 -11.50
N ALA A 128 4.17 12.63 -12.12
CA ALA A 128 4.21 11.34 -11.47
C ALA A 128 5.19 10.42 -12.19
N ASP A 129 5.88 9.57 -11.45
CA ASP A 129 6.80 8.58 -12.01
C ASP A 129 6.51 7.16 -11.51
N ALA A 130 5.53 7.00 -10.66
CA ALA A 130 5.12 5.71 -10.14
C ALA A 130 3.60 5.57 -10.23
N TYR A 131 3.15 4.40 -10.70
CA TYR A 131 1.74 4.13 -10.96
C TYR A 131 1.33 2.79 -10.36
N PHE A 132 0.07 2.75 -9.90
CA PHE A 132 -0.55 1.51 -9.47
C PHE A 132 -0.92 0.70 -10.72
N PRO A 133 -0.80 -0.65 -10.68
CA PRO A 133 -1.19 -1.48 -11.82
C PRO A 133 -2.68 -1.41 -12.11
N GLU A 134 -3.07 -1.76 -13.32
CA GLU A 134 -4.47 -1.76 -13.73
C GLU A 134 -5.30 -2.68 -12.84
N VAL A 135 -6.43 -2.16 -12.35
CA VAL A 135 -7.41 -2.92 -11.58
C VAL A 135 -8.48 -3.41 -12.56
N SER A 136 -8.31 -4.64 -13.04
CA SER A 136 -9.23 -5.21 -14.04
C SER A 136 -10.57 -5.55 -13.42
N SER A 137 -11.65 -5.06 -14.03
CA SER A 137 -13.01 -5.39 -13.61
C SER A 137 -13.37 -6.86 -13.86
N LYS A 138 -12.56 -7.59 -14.63
CA LYS A 138 -12.74 -9.02 -14.83
C LYS A 138 -12.30 -9.83 -13.61
N VAL A 139 -11.41 -9.30 -12.80
CA VAL A 139 -10.83 -9.95 -11.60
C VAL A 139 -11.36 -9.35 -10.33
N TRP A 140 -11.53 -8.05 -10.29
CA TRP A 140 -11.87 -7.29 -9.09
C TRP A 140 -13.27 -6.69 -9.18
N GLN A 141 -13.98 -6.69 -8.06
CA GLN A 141 -15.27 -6.01 -7.96
C GLN A 141 -15.26 -5.08 -6.75
N GLU A 142 -15.87 -3.94 -6.91
CA GLU A 142 -16.03 -2.98 -5.82
C GLU A 142 -16.96 -3.56 -4.76
N LYS A 143 -16.49 -3.61 -3.51
CA LYS A 143 -17.25 -4.09 -2.38
C LYS A 143 -17.91 -2.94 -1.63
N SER A 144 -17.20 -1.83 -1.48
CA SER A 144 -17.68 -0.65 -0.75
C SER A 144 -17.02 0.61 -1.28
N ARG A 145 -17.72 1.72 -1.14
CA ARG A 145 -17.22 3.05 -1.52
C ARG A 145 -17.71 4.08 -0.52
N GLU A 146 -16.78 4.80 0.09
CA GLU A 146 -17.07 5.88 1.02
C GLU A 146 -16.50 7.18 0.46
N ALA A 147 -17.36 8.02 -0.10
CA ALA A 147 -16.95 9.28 -0.72
C ALA A 147 -16.84 10.39 0.32
N HIS A 148 -15.84 11.24 0.16
CA HIS A 148 -15.59 12.40 1.01
C HIS A 148 -15.34 13.63 0.13
N PRO A 149 -15.98 14.76 0.45
CA PRO A 149 -15.77 16.00 -0.30
C PRO A 149 -14.43 16.64 0.10
N ALA A 150 -13.95 17.55 -0.76
CA ALA A 150 -12.86 18.44 -0.40
C ALA A 150 -13.31 19.31 0.79
N ASP A 151 -12.37 19.66 1.66
CA ASP A 151 -12.64 20.47 2.84
C ASP A 151 -11.41 21.32 3.18
N GLU A 152 -11.41 21.93 4.37
CA GLU A 152 -10.31 22.81 4.82
C GLU A 152 -8.95 22.10 4.87
N LYS A 153 -8.96 20.78 5.10
CA LYS A 153 -7.75 19.97 5.25
C LYS A 153 -7.45 19.11 4.02
N HIS A 154 -8.40 19.03 3.08
CA HIS A 154 -8.29 18.17 1.89
C HIS A 154 -8.60 18.99 0.65
N LEU A 155 -7.59 19.24 -0.17
CA LEU A 155 -7.73 20.05 -1.39
C LEU A 155 -8.56 19.40 -2.48
N CYS A 156 -8.72 18.08 -2.41
CA CYS A 156 -9.45 17.30 -3.41
C CYS A 156 -10.50 16.43 -2.73
N SER A 157 -11.58 16.14 -3.42
CA SER A 157 -12.48 15.07 -2.99
C SER A 157 -11.79 13.73 -3.22
N TYR A 158 -12.18 12.73 -2.46
CA TYR A 158 -11.57 11.40 -2.51
C TYR A 158 -12.59 10.37 -2.03
N ALA A 159 -12.34 9.10 -2.29
CA ALA A 159 -13.17 8.02 -1.82
C ALA A 159 -12.32 6.86 -1.32
N PHE A 160 -12.73 6.24 -0.22
CA PHE A 160 -12.17 4.98 0.23
C PHE A 160 -12.94 3.86 -0.46
N VAL A 161 -12.24 3.08 -1.28
CA VAL A 161 -12.86 2.05 -2.11
C VAL A 161 -12.19 0.70 -1.84
N ASP A 162 -12.99 -0.26 -1.41
CA ASP A 162 -12.49 -1.62 -1.19
C ASP A 162 -12.93 -2.50 -2.36
N TYR A 163 -11.98 -3.27 -2.88
CA TYR A 163 -12.20 -4.24 -3.95
C TYR A 163 -11.92 -5.63 -3.44
N VAL A 164 -12.71 -6.58 -3.88
CA VAL A 164 -12.49 -8.02 -3.60
C VAL A 164 -12.48 -8.78 -4.92
N ARG A 165 -11.91 -9.99 -4.90
CA ARG A 165 -11.90 -10.83 -6.10
C ARG A 165 -13.32 -11.30 -6.42
N LYS A 166 -13.60 -11.38 -7.71
CA LYS A 166 -14.84 -11.96 -8.20
C LYS A 166 -14.89 -13.47 -7.96
#